data_29c1737e200ab8168ac44ad8160feaba
#
_entry.id   29c1737e200ab8168ac44ad8160feaba
#
_cell.length_a   1.000
_cell.length_b   1.000
_cell.length_c   1.000
_cell.angle_alpha   90.00
_cell.angle_beta   90.00
_cell.angle_gamma   90.00
#
_symmetry.space_group_name_H-M   'P 1'
#
loop_
_entity.id
_entity.type
_entity.pdbx_description
1 polymer ?
#
loop_
_entity_poly.entity_id
_entity_poly.type
_entity_poly.pdbx_seq_one_letter_code
_entity_poly.pdbx_strand_id
1 'polypeptide(L)'
;MTEVFAAQLERETAISRRILKVVPEGKPEWKPHEKSMQLGYLAFLVASMPSWVAMAIKQDSLDLRPQVGSPVYQRREWKTTGELLEVLEKASVDGRDALAGTTDNHLMTPWRLMAAGKLLDESPRHVVIADTFAHVAHHRGQLSVYLRLNNVALPSIYGPTADAPAF
;
A
#
# COMPACT_ATOMS: atom_id res chain seq x y z
N MET A 1 2.22 -15.75 -14.13
CA MET A 1 2.07 -14.38 -13.56
C MET A 1 1.96 -14.41 -12.05
N THR A 2 1.17 -15.31 -11.48
CA THR A 2 0.96 -15.41 -10.04
C THR A 2 2.25 -15.50 -9.23
N GLU A 3 3.21 -16.35 -9.63
CA GLU A 3 4.51 -16.47 -8.97
C GLU A 3 5.34 -15.17 -9.02
N VAL A 4 5.31 -14.46 -10.16
CA VAL A 4 6.03 -13.19 -10.32
C VAL A 4 5.47 -12.14 -9.37
N PHE A 5 4.14 -12.03 -9.28
CA PHE A 5 3.49 -11.11 -8.36
C PHE A 5 3.68 -11.49 -6.90
N ALA A 6 3.71 -12.80 -6.58
CA ALA A 6 4.00 -13.25 -5.22
C ALA A 6 5.42 -12.85 -4.78
N ALA A 7 6.42 -13.08 -5.63
CA ALA A 7 7.80 -12.67 -5.37
C ALA A 7 7.93 -11.14 -5.25
N GLN A 8 7.21 -10.39 -6.09
CA GLN A 8 7.20 -8.91 -6.02
C GLN A 8 6.53 -8.43 -4.74
N LEU A 9 5.38 -9.00 -4.35
CA LEU A 9 4.68 -8.66 -3.11
C LEU A 9 5.59 -8.87 -1.89
N GLU A 10 6.32 -9.98 -1.83
CA GLU A 10 7.23 -10.27 -0.73
C GLU A 10 8.37 -9.25 -0.66
N ARG A 11 8.99 -8.93 -1.79
CA ARG A 11 10.04 -7.93 -1.89
C ARG A 11 9.55 -6.54 -1.45
N GLU A 12 8.39 -6.10 -1.96
CA GLU A 12 7.84 -4.77 -1.66
C GLU A 12 7.38 -4.68 -0.19
N THR A 13 6.86 -5.78 0.38
CA THR A 13 6.53 -5.88 1.80
C THR A 13 7.77 -5.74 2.67
N ALA A 14 8.87 -6.43 2.33
CA ALA A 14 10.13 -6.33 3.07
C ALA A 14 10.70 -4.90 3.06
N ILE A 15 10.58 -4.20 1.92
CA ILE A 15 11.00 -2.79 1.80
C ILE A 15 10.08 -1.89 2.64
N SER A 16 8.77 -2.06 2.55
CA SER A 16 7.81 -1.28 3.34
C SER A 16 8.02 -1.47 4.84
N ARG A 17 8.32 -2.68 5.28
CA ARG A 17 8.63 -2.99 6.68
C ARG A 17 9.82 -2.18 7.19
N ARG A 18 10.88 -2.03 6.38
CA ARG A 18 12.07 -1.24 6.79
C ARG A 18 11.72 0.22 7.05
N ILE A 19 10.98 0.85 6.14
CA ILE A 19 10.65 2.27 6.30
C ILE A 19 9.59 2.51 7.37
N LEU A 20 8.61 1.62 7.54
CA LEU A 20 7.57 1.76 8.56
C LEU A 20 8.13 1.65 9.98
N LYS A 21 9.20 0.87 10.20
CA LYS A 21 9.88 0.74 11.50
C LYS A 21 10.45 2.04 12.05
N VAL A 22 10.72 3.02 11.18
CA VAL A 22 11.33 4.30 11.56
C VAL A 22 10.33 5.47 11.53
N VAL A 23 9.04 5.20 11.34
CA VAL A 23 8.01 6.23 11.39
C VAL A 23 7.90 6.76 12.82
N PRO A 24 8.02 8.09 13.05
CA PRO A 24 7.94 8.64 14.40
C PRO A 24 6.53 8.53 14.97
N GLU A 25 6.42 7.97 16.14
CA GLU A 25 5.20 7.93 16.93
C GLU A 25 4.88 9.33 17.51
N GLY A 26 3.61 9.61 17.76
CA GLY A 26 3.19 10.88 18.38
C GLY A 26 3.11 12.07 17.42
N LYS A 27 3.35 11.88 16.11
CA LYS A 27 3.22 12.94 15.09
C LYS A 27 2.29 12.59 13.93
N PRO A 28 1.16 11.87 14.13
CA PRO A 28 0.32 11.40 13.03
C PRO A 28 -0.28 12.54 12.21
N GLU A 29 -0.52 13.69 12.83
CA GLU A 29 -1.11 14.88 12.22
C GLU A 29 -0.13 15.73 11.40
N TRP A 30 1.17 15.49 11.57
CA TRP A 30 2.20 16.28 10.91
C TRP A 30 2.11 16.15 9.38
N LYS A 31 2.33 17.24 8.67
CA LYS A 31 2.37 17.30 7.21
C LYS A 31 3.31 18.42 6.75
N PRO A 32 4.00 18.28 5.60
CA PRO A 32 4.93 19.29 5.11
C PRO A 32 4.23 20.52 4.52
N HIS A 33 2.98 20.41 4.14
CA HIS A 33 2.16 21.46 3.57
C HIS A 33 0.69 21.23 3.93
N GLU A 34 -0.11 22.29 4.03
CA GLU A 34 -1.53 22.19 4.40
C GLU A 34 -2.38 21.29 3.49
N LYS A 35 -2.04 21.22 2.20
CA LYS A 35 -2.69 20.37 1.20
C LYS A 35 -2.11 18.96 1.11
N SER A 36 -1.02 18.66 1.84
CA SER A 36 -0.40 17.32 1.84
C SER A 36 -1.14 16.38 2.78
N MET A 37 -0.99 15.08 2.51
CA MET A 37 -1.46 14.04 3.44
C MET A 37 -0.76 14.18 4.79
N GLN A 38 -1.46 13.82 5.87
CA GLN A 38 -0.85 13.69 7.18
C GLN A 38 0.10 12.47 7.21
N LEU A 39 1.19 12.55 7.96
CA LEU A 39 2.17 11.47 8.14
C LEU A 39 1.51 10.15 8.55
N GLY A 40 0.59 10.21 9.51
CA GLY A 40 -0.12 9.03 9.99
C GLY A 40 -0.95 8.35 8.91
N TYR A 41 -1.62 9.13 8.06
CA TYR A 41 -2.37 8.59 6.93
C TYR A 41 -1.46 7.97 5.87
N LEU A 42 -0.38 8.66 5.51
CA LEU A 42 0.57 8.18 4.52
C LEU A 42 1.25 6.88 4.98
N ALA A 43 1.65 6.79 6.25
CA ALA A 43 2.23 5.58 6.82
C ALA A 43 1.24 4.41 6.81
N PHE A 44 -0.02 4.65 7.23
CA PHE A 44 -1.07 3.64 7.19
C PHE A 44 -1.36 3.17 5.76
N LEU A 45 -1.37 4.08 4.79
CA LEU A 45 -1.57 3.76 3.39
C LEU A 45 -0.48 2.82 2.88
N VAL A 46 0.80 3.13 3.14
CA VAL A 46 1.94 2.26 2.79
C VAL A 46 1.81 0.88 3.45
N ALA A 47 1.34 0.81 4.70
CA ALA A 47 1.15 -0.46 5.41
C ALA A 47 -0.01 -1.29 4.84
N SER A 48 -1.11 -0.66 4.44
CA SER A 48 -2.34 -1.34 4.05
C SER A 48 -2.42 -1.70 2.56
N MET A 49 -1.70 -0.98 1.70
CA MET A 49 -1.81 -1.16 0.24
C MET A 49 -1.53 -2.59 -0.27
N PRO A 50 -0.66 -3.42 0.34
CA PRO A 50 -0.52 -4.81 -0.10
C PRO A 50 -1.83 -5.61 -0.11
N SER A 51 -2.83 -5.23 0.69
CA SER A 51 -4.17 -5.85 0.66
C SER A 51 -4.94 -5.59 -0.65
N TRP A 52 -4.55 -4.56 -1.42
CA TRP A 52 -5.19 -4.27 -2.70
C TRP A 52 -4.92 -5.35 -3.74
N VAL A 53 -3.84 -6.12 -3.60
CA VAL A 53 -3.60 -7.32 -4.40
C VAL A 53 -4.73 -8.34 -4.17
N ALA A 54 -5.08 -8.61 -2.91
CA ALA A 54 -6.19 -9.50 -2.59
C ALA A 54 -7.53 -8.94 -3.08
N MET A 55 -7.76 -7.64 -2.93
CA MET A 55 -8.96 -6.96 -3.42
C MET A 55 -9.10 -7.10 -4.93
N ALA A 56 -8.03 -6.83 -5.69
CA ALA A 56 -8.05 -6.95 -7.16
C ALA A 56 -8.32 -8.38 -7.64
N ILE A 57 -7.97 -9.41 -6.84
CA ILE A 57 -8.21 -10.81 -7.17
C ILE A 57 -9.63 -11.25 -6.76
N LYS A 58 -10.06 -10.90 -5.55
CA LYS A 58 -11.28 -11.44 -4.93
C LYS A 58 -12.55 -10.67 -5.24
N GLN A 59 -12.43 -9.42 -5.69
CA GLN A 59 -13.56 -8.54 -6.02
C GLN A 59 -13.54 -8.20 -7.51
N ASP A 60 -14.70 -7.89 -8.09
CA ASP A 60 -14.80 -7.49 -9.50
C ASP A 60 -14.70 -5.98 -9.71
N SER A 61 -14.85 -5.22 -8.64
CA SER A 61 -14.80 -3.75 -8.69
C SER A 61 -14.56 -3.14 -7.31
N LEU A 62 -14.15 -1.87 -7.30
CA LEU A 62 -14.15 -0.99 -6.14
C LEU A 62 -14.92 0.28 -6.48
N ASP A 63 -15.89 0.65 -5.66
CA ASP A 63 -16.54 1.97 -5.76
C ASP A 63 -15.93 2.92 -4.72
N LEU A 64 -15.29 4.00 -5.19
CA LEU A 64 -14.67 5.02 -4.34
C LEU A 64 -15.68 5.90 -3.60
N ARG A 65 -16.94 5.93 -4.05
CA ARG A 65 -18.05 6.68 -3.43
C ARG A 65 -19.31 5.80 -3.40
N PRO A 66 -19.26 4.72 -2.62
CA PRO A 66 -20.40 3.80 -2.54
C PRO A 66 -21.63 4.53 -1.99
N GLN A 67 -22.82 4.04 -2.32
CA GLN A 67 -24.09 4.59 -1.81
C GLN A 67 -24.15 4.49 -0.28
N VAL A 68 -24.96 5.36 0.33
CA VAL A 68 -25.17 5.40 1.78
C VAL A 68 -25.57 4.01 2.29
N GLY A 69 -24.84 3.51 3.31
CA GLY A 69 -25.05 2.18 3.89
C GLY A 69 -24.10 1.09 3.41
N SER A 70 -23.29 1.34 2.37
CA SER A 70 -22.22 0.43 1.97
C SER A 70 -21.00 0.57 2.88
N PRO A 71 -20.19 -0.50 3.08
CA PRO A 71 -18.96 -0.40 3.83
C PRO A 71 -18.03 0.63 3.16
N VAL A 72 -17.75 1.71 3.86
CA VAL A 72 -16.75 2.69 3.43
C VAL A 72 -15.40 2.27 4.00
N TYR A 73 -14.34 2.41 3.19
CA TYR A 73 -12.99 2.27 3.70
C TYR A 73 -12.78 3.19 4.90
N GLN A 74 -12.74 2.63 6.12
CA GLN A 74 -12.51 3.40 7.33
C GLN A 74 -11.01 3.52 7.55
N ARG A 75 -10.53 4.77 7.62
CA ARG A 75 -9.19 5.07 8.09
C ARG A 75 -9.05 4.55 9.52
N ARG A 76 -8.18 3.56 9.72
CA ARG A 76 -7.80 3.12 11.05
C ARG A 76 -6.72 4.05 11.59
N GLU A 77 -6.95 4.62 12.76
CA GLU A 77 -5.90 5.30 13.51
C GLU A 77 -4.93 4.25 14.09
N TRP A 78 -3.67 4.62 14.14
CA TRP A 78 -2.63 3.82 14.78
C TRP A 78 -1.87 4.70 15.79
N LYS A 79 -1.29 4.07 16.81
CA LYS A 79 -0.56 4.74 17.89
C LYS A 79 0.91 4.36 17.91
N THR A 80 1.23 3.14 17.50
CA THR A 80 2.59 2.58 17.54
C THR A 80 3.01 2.07 16.17
N THR A 81 4.31 2.06 15.93
CA THR A 81 4.89 1.42 14.72
C THR A 81 4.58 -0.07 14.66
N GLY A 82 4.43 -0.72 15.84
CA GLY A 82 3.99 -2.12 15.92
C GLY A 82 2.64 -2.35 15.24
N GLU A 83 1.66 -1.48 15.48
CA GLU A 83 0.33 -1.56 14.84
C GLU A 83 0.41 -1.39 13.32
N LEU A 84 1.30 -0.53 12.80
CA LEU A 84 1.54 -0.39 11.36
C LEU A 84 2.13 -1.67 10.76
N LEU A 85 3.06 -2.30 11.48
CA LEU A 85 3.67 -3.55 11.03
C LEU A 85 2.67 -4.71 11.05
N GLU A 86 1.77 -4.77 12.01
CA GLU A 86 0.69 -5.75 12.04
C GLU A 86 -0.25 -5.58 10.83
N VAL A 87 -0.61 -4.33 10.49
CA VAL A 87 -1.40 -4.04 9.29
C VAL A 87 -0.69 -4.51 8.03
N LEU A 88 0.62 -4.23 7.91
CA LEU A 88 1.43 -4.65 6.77
C LEU A 88 1.48 -6.18 6.66
N GLU A 89 1.74 -6.88 7.76
CA GLU A 89 1.80 -8.35 7.77
C GLU A 89 0.47 -8.96 7.34
N LYS A 90 -0.63 -8.50 7.94
CA LYS A 90 -1.96 -8.97 7.56
C LYS A 90 -2.25 -8.72 6.07
N ALA A 91 -2.00 -7.52 5.59
CA ALA A 91 -2.21 -7.15 4.19
C ALA A 91 -1.35 -8.02 3.23
N SER A 92 -0.12 -8.32 3.62
CA SER A 92 0.78 -9.18 2.86
C SER A 92 0.33 -10.64 2.84
N VAL A 93 -0.13 -11.18 3.98
CA VAL A 93 -0.71 -12.53 4.05
C VAL A 93 -1.94 -12.64 3.16
N ASP A 94 -2.89 -11.71 3.30
CA ASP A 94 -4.12 -11.67 2.49
C ASP A 94 -3.80 -11.65 0.97
N GLY A 95 -2.77 -10.88 0.57
CA GLY A 95 -2.30 -10.80 -0.81
C GLY A 95 -1.66 -12.10 -1.32
N ARG A 96 -0.78 -12.72 -0.52
CA ARG A 96 -0.15 -14.02 -0.86
C ARG A 96 -1.18 -15.13 -1.01
N ASP A 97 -2.12 -15.23 -0.07
CA ASP A 97 -3.17 -16.25 -0.10
C ASP A 97 -4.07 -16.07 -1.32
N ALA A 98 -4.39 -14.83 -1.70
CA ALA A 98 -5.15 -14.55 -2.90
C ALA A 98 -4.39 -14.95 -4.17
N LEU A 99 -3.07 -14.67 -4.25
CA LEU A 99 -2.22 -15.07 -5.37
C LEU A 99 -2.05 -16.59 -5.46
N ALA A 100 -1.93 -17.28 -4.33
CA ALA A 100 -1.84 -18.74 -4.29
C ALA A 100 -3.16 -19.42 -4.70
N GLY A 101 -4.30 -18.80 -4.43
CA GLY A 101 -5.62 -19.32 -4.74
C GLY A 101 -6.19 -18.92 -6.11
N THR A 102 -5.44 -18.19 -6.94
CA THR A 102 -5.89 -17.73 -8.25
C THR A 102 -5.11 -18.33 -9.42
N THR A 103 -5.52 -18.04 -10.64
CA THR A 103 -4.88 -18.50 -11.87
C THR A 103 -4.49 -17.33 -12.77
N ASP A 104 -3.51 -17.55 -13.65
CA ASP A 104 -3.11 -16.55 -14.65
C ASP A 104 -4.29 -16.15 -15.56
N ASN A 105 -5.17 -17.10 -15.90
CA ASN A 105 -6.37 -16.81 -16.68
C ASN A 105 -7.32 -15.86 -15.94
N HIS A 106 -7.51 -16.04 -14.62
CA HIS A 106 -8.31 -15.11 -13.82
C HIS A 106 -7.68 -13.72 -13.78
N LEU A 107 -6.35 -13.62 -13.69
CA LEU A 107 -5.65 -12.34 -13.70
C LEU A 107 -5.78 -11.58 -15.03
N MET A 108 -6.17 -12.24 -16.12
CA MET A 108 -6.47 -11.59 -17.40
C MET A 108 -7.90 -11.03 -17.47
N THR A 109 -8.79 -11.37 -16.54
CA THR A 109 -10.17 -10.87 -16.54
C THR A 109 -10.26 -9.41 -16.10
N PRO A 110 -11.28 -8.66 -16.55
CA PRO A 110 -11.42 -7.24 -16.22
C PRO A 110 -11.73 -7.01 -14.73
N TRP A 111 -11.24 -5.90 -14.24
CA TRP A 111 -11.57 -5.32 -12.94
C TRP A 111 -11.96 -3.85 -13.12
N ARG A 112 -12.89 -3.35 -12.32
CA ARG A 112 -13.51 -2.03 -12.52
C ARG A 112 -13.28 -1.10 -11.35
N LEU A 113 -12.86 0.12 -11.65
CA LEU A 113 -12.88 1.22 -10.69
C LEU A 113 -14.15 2.04 -10.94
N MET A 114 -14.93 2.23 -9.88
CA MET A 114 -16.21 2.92 -9.92
C MET A 114 -16.18 4.16 -9.01
N ALA A 115 -17.08 5.13 -9.27
CA ALA A 115 -17.41 6.18 -8.32
C ALA A 115 -18.91 6.50 -8.40
N ALA A 116 -19.61 6.35 -7.31
CA ALA A 116 -21.06 6.54 -7.23
C ALA A 116 -21.82 5.73 -8.30
N GLY A 117 -21.41 4.49 -8.52
CA GLY A 117 -21.99 3.59 -9.52
C GLY A 117 -21.57 3.87 -10.98
N LYS A 118 -20.73 4.89 -11.23
CA LYS A 118 -20.22 5.18 -12.58
C LYS A 118 -18.87 4.53 -12.79
N LEU A 119 -18.66 3.93 -13.95
CA LEU A 119 -17.37 3.38 -14.36
C LEU A 119 -16.38 4.52 -14.58
N LEU A 120 -15.21 4.45 -13.90
CA LEU A 120 -14.07 5.36 -14.08
C LEU A 120 -12.99 4.73 -14.93
N ASP A 121 -12.67 3.45 -14.67
CA ASP A 121 -11.66 2.69 -15.39
C ASP A 121 -12.02 1.20 -15.40
N GLU A 122 -11.60 0.49 -16.42
CA GLU A 122 -11.66 -0.96 -16.53
C GLU A 122 -10.33 -1.47 -17.10
N SER A 123 -9.65 -2.28 -16.33
CA SER A 123 -8.34 -2.84 -16.67
C SER A 123 -8.25 -4.32 -16.28
N PRO A 124 -7.43 -5.13 -16.96
CA PRO A 124 -7.16 -6.49 -16.48
C PRO A 124 -6.60 -6.49 -15.05
N ARG A 125 -6.97 -7.49 -14.25
CA ARG A 125 -6.55 -7.60 -12.83
C ARG A 125 -5.03 -7.54 -12.67
N HIS A 126 -4.26 -8.16 -13.58
CA HIS A 126 -2.80 -8.11 -13.52
C HIS A 126 -2.24 -6.70 -13.68
N VAL A 127 -2.90 -5.83 -14.47
CA VAL A 127 -2.53 -4.42 -14.59
C VAL A 127 -2.80 -3.69 -13.27
N VAL A 128 -3.97 -3.90 -12.68
CA VAL A 128 -4.34 -3.31 -11.38
C VAL A 128 -3.36 -3.73 -10.27
N ILE A 129 -2.91 -4.99 -10.28
CA ILE A 129 -1.90 -5.49 -9.33
C ILE A 129 -0.54 -4.82 -9.58
N ALA A 130 -0.11 -4.71 -10.83
CA ALA A 130 1.15 -4.01 -11.17
C ALA A 130 1.11 -2.54 -10.74
N ASP A 131 -0.01 -1.86 -11.00
CA ASP A 131 -0.23 -0.47 -10.59
C ASP A 131 -0.25 -0.33 -9.06
N THR A 132 -0.75 -1.33 -8.33
CA THR A 132 -0.68 -1.36 -6.86
C THR A 132 0.76 -1.30 -6.37
N PHE A 133 1.69 -2.05 -6.96
CA PHE A 133 3.10 -2.00 -6.58
C PHE A 133 3.77 -0.66 -6.91
N ALA A 134 3.47 -0.10 -8.09
CA ALA A 134 3.94 1.24 -8.44
C ALA A 134 3.41 2.30 -7.47
N HIS A 135 2.16 2.18 -7.06
CA HIS A 135 1.51 3.09 -6.11
C HIS A 135 2.09 2.97 -4.70
N VAL A 136 2.38 1.75 -4.21
CA VAL A 136 3.13 1.54 -2.96
C VAL A 136 4.50 2.21 -3.03
N ALA A 137 5.24 2.01 -4.13
CA ALA A 137 6.56 2.62 -4.31
C ALA A 137 6.49 4.16 -4.31
N HIS A 138 5.46 4.74 -4.97
CA HIS A 138 5.20 6.18 -4.98
C HIS A 138 4.98 6.73 -3.57
N HIS A 139 4.06 6.15 -2.80
CA HIS A 139 3.78 6.62 -1.44
C HIS A 139 4.94 6.38 -0.47
N ARG A 140 5.70 5.32 -0.66
CA ARG A 140 6.92 5.05 0.09
C ARG A 140 8.01 6.09 -0.18
N GLY A 141 8.13 6.54 -1.44
CA GLY A 141 8.99 7.66 -1.80
C GLY A 141 8.55 8.96 -1.12
N GLN A 142 7.27 9.28 -1.10
CA GLN A 142 6.73 10.42 -0.34
C GLN A 142 7.02 10.28 1.17
N LEU A 143 6.80 9.10 1.74
CA LEU A 143 7.05 8.84 3.16
C LEU A 143 8.53 9.07 3.51
N SER A 144 9.46 8.69 2.66
CA SER A 144 10.90 8.92 2.89
C SER A 144 11.23 10.41 3.00
N VAL A 145 10.62 11.25 2.18
CA VAL A 145 10.77 12.71 2.28
C VAL A 145 10.18 13.24 3.60
N TYR A 146 9.00 12.74 4.01
CA TYR A 146 8.38 13.15 5.27
C TYR A 146 9.25 12.79 6.47
N LEU A 147 9.83 11.59 6.47
CA LEU A 147 10.74 11.13 7.51
C LEU A 147 12.00 12.00 7.57
N ARG A 148 12.59 12.33 6.41
CA ARG A 148 13.75 13.23 6.33
C ARG A 148 13.45 14.60 6.92
N LEU A 149 12.30 15.18 6.61
CA LEU A 149 11.84 16.47 7.14
C LEU A 149 11.59 16.42 8.66
N ASN A 150 11.39 15.24 9.23
CA ASN A 150 11.30 15.00 10.67
C ASN A 150 12.64 14.58 11.31
N ASN A 151 13.76 14.73 10.62
CA ASN A 151 15.12 14.35 11.08
C ASN A 151 15.25 12.85 11.41
N VAL A 152 14.50 12.00 10.74
CA VAL A 152 14.60 10.55 10.90
C VAL A 152 15.66 10.00 9.95
N ALA A 153 16.56 9.16 10.45
CA ALA A 153 17.51 8.42 9.62
C ALA A 153 16.77 7.43 8.71
N LEU A 154 17.10 7.42 7.42
CA LEU A 154 16.40 6.61 6.42
C LEU A 154 17.11 5.27 6.18
N PRO A 155 16.40 4.15 6.26
CA PRO A 155 16.95 2.87 5.85
C PRO A 155 17.16 2.82 4.33
N SER A 156 17.99 1.89 3.87
CA SER A 156 18.05 1.53 2.45
C SER A 156 16.68 1.03 1.97
N ILE A 157 16.17 1.57 0.87
CA ILE A 157 14.90 1.18 0.24
C ILE A 157 15.21 0.38 -1.02
N TYR A 158 15.54 1.03 -2.13
CA TYR A 158 15.98 0.38 -3.37
C TYR A 158 17.50 0.53 -3.59
N GLY A 159 18.16 1.32 -2.80
CA GLY A 159 19.56 1.62 -2.86
C GLY A 159 20.05 2.32 -1.60
N PRO A 160 21.33 2.74 -1.56
CA PRO A 160 21.91 3.41 -0.41
C PRO A 160 21.22 4.74 -0.13
N THR A 161 21.27 5.15 1.14
CA THR A 161 20.87 6.50 1.59
C THR A 161 22.07 7.16 2.27
N ALA A 162 21.96 8.45 2.59
CA ALA A 162 23.01 9.14 3.36
C ALA A 162 23.21 8.54 4.78
N ASP A 163 22.21 7.83 5.31
CA ASP A 163 22.22 7.26 6.66
C ASP A 163 22.49 5.74 6.66
N ALA A 164 22.29 5.08 5.52
CA ALA A 164 22.53 3.65 5.32
C ALA A 164 23.36 3.47 4.05
N PRO A 165 24.70 3.42 4.16
CA PRO A 165 25.55 3.11 3.04
C PRO A 165 25.24 1.74 2.48
N ALA A 166 25.57 1.52 1.20
CA ALA A 166 25.21 0.32 0.46
C ALA A 166 25.58 -0.97 1.20
N PHE A 167 24.63 -1.89 1.20
CA PHE A 167 24.67 -3.35 1.39
C PHE A 167 25.78 -3.91 2.28
#